data_dacba1efa386b103c5596993ddb36be9
#
_entry.id   dacba1efa386b103c5596993ddb36be9
#
_cell.length_a   1.000
_cell.length_b   1.000
_cell.length_c   1.000
_cell.angle_alpha   90.00
_cell.angle_beta   90.00
_cell.angle_gamma   90.00
#
_symmetry.space_group_name_H-M   'P 1'
#
loop_
_entity.id
_entity.type
_entity.pdbx_description
1 polymer ?
#
loop_
_entity_poly.entity_id
_entity_poly.type
_entity_poly.pdbx_seq_one_letter_code
_entity_poly.pdbx_strand_id
1 'polypeptide(L)'
;DAVSLGEVMLRLDPGEGRIRTARSFRAWEGGGEYNVVRGLRRCFGLNTGVITAFAENEVGLLMEDFILQGGVDTSLIKWMPTDGIGRVCRNGINFTERGFGIRGAVGCSDRANTAISKATPEDFDFDYIFGELGVRWLHTGGIYAALSEQSCETVLAAIKTAKKYGTIVSYDLNYRPSMWSAIGGQAKAQKVNKEIAKYVDVMIGNEEDFTACLGFEIEGNDANFKELNIDGYKKMINDAVKVYPNFKAVATTLRTVKTATVNDWSALCWAGGEIYKAKQYDGLEIMDRVGGGDSFASGLIYGLMTTGDAETAVNYGAAHGALAMTTPGDTTMASKKEVEALMGGAGARVQR
;
A
#
# COMPACT_ATOMS: atom_id res chain seq x y z
N ASP A 1 10.25 11.19 -9.70
CA ASP A 1 8.96 11.68 -9.25
C ASP A 1 8.59 11.12 -7.88
N ALA A 2 8.58 9.79 -7.72
CA ALA A 2 8.20 9.16 -6.47
C ALA A 2 9.04 7.93 -6.16
N VAL A 3 9.30 7.68 -4.87
CA VAL A 3 9.88 6.42 -4.38
C VAL A 3 9.01 5.81 -3.30
N SER A 4 9.08 4.48 -3.16
CA SER A 4 8.55 3.80 -1.98
C SER A 4 9.66 3.23 -1.13
N LEU A 5 9.41 3.14 0.18
CA LEU A 5 10.25 2.39 1.12
C LEU A 5 9.42 1.28 1.73
N GLY A 6 9.82 0.03 1.52
CA GLY A 6 9.10 -1.11 2.06
C GLY A 6 9.63 -2.46 1.60
N GLU A 7 8.94 -3.52 2.00
CA GLU A 7 9.28 -4.88 1.61
C GLU A 7 8.67 -5.24 0.25
N VAL A 8 9.47 -5.86 -0.59
CA VAL A 8 9.00 -6.57 -1.78
C VAL A 8 9.17 -8.06 -1.56
N MET A 9 8.12 -8.84 -1.80
CA MET A 9 8.08 -10.29 -1.57
C MET A 9 7.83 -11.04 -2.87
N LEU A 10 8.32 -12.27 -2.91
CA LEU A 10 7.86 -13.24 -3.90
C LEU A 10 6.49 -13.78 -3.47
N ARG A 11 5.43 -13.43 -4.22
CA ARG A 11 4.10 -14.01 -4.03
C ARG A 11 3.95 -15.27 -4.87
N LEU A 12 3.52 -16.34 -4.21
CA LEU A 12 3.19 -17.62 -4.83
C LEU A 12 1.66 -17.85 -4.82
N ASP A 13 1.08 -17.84 -6.00
CA ASP A 13 -0.38 -17.95 -6.23
C ASP A 13 -0.71 -19.32 -6.83
N PRO A 14 -1.54 -20.15 -6.15
CA PRO A 14 -1.95 -21.47 -6.66
C PRO A 14 -2.99 -21.39 -7.79
N GLY A 15 -3.32 -20.20 -8.29
CA GLY A 15 -4.35 -19.97 -9.29
C GLY A 15 -5.76 -20.21 -8.72
N GLU A 16 -6.54 -21.05 -9.37
CA GLU A 16 -7.89 -21.42 -8.91
C GLU A 16 -7.89 -22.47 -7.79
N GLY A 17 -6.72 -23.09 -7.52
CA GLY A 17 -6.53 -24.13 -6.53
C GLY A 17 -6.39 -23.61 -5.10
N ARG A 18 -5.91 -24.50 -4.22
CA ARG A 18 -5.66 -24.24 -2.81
C ARG A 18 -4.17 -24.39 -2.51
N ILE A 19 -3.60 -23.54 -1.63
CA ILE A 19 -2.21 -23.63 -1.21
C ILE A 19 -1.85 -25.06 -0.78
N ARG A 20 -2.67 -25.66 0.09
CA ARG A 20 -2.42 -26.98 0.69
C ARG A 20 -2.41 -28.17 -0.28
N THR A 21 -2.92 -27.98 -1.51
CA THR A 21 -2.99 -29.04 -2.51
C THR A 21 -2.32 -28.66 -3.84
N ALA A 22 -1.72 -27.49 -3.90
CA ALA A 22 -1.07 -26.98 -5.12
C ALA A 22 0.15 -27.84 -5.49
N ARG A 23 0.31 -28.09 -6.79
CA ARG A 23 1.48 -28.74 -7.41
C ARG A 23 2.32 -27.76 -8.21
N SER A 24 1.78 -26.55 -8.46
CA SER A 24 2.44 -25.43 -9.13
C SER A 24 1.91 -24.13 -8.57
N PHE A 25 2.72 -23.08 -8.70
CA PHE A 25 2.37 -21.72 -8.32
C PHE A 25 2.78 -20.77 -9.43
N ARG A 26 1.97 -19.76 -9.67
CA ARG A 26 2.38 -18.59 -10.44
C ARG A 26 3.12 -17.66 -9.48
N ALA A 27 4.29 -17.21 -9.91
CA ALA A 27 5.09 -16.25 -9.16
C ALA A 27 4.73 -14.82 -9.59
N TRP A 28 4.65 -13.92 -8.61
CA TRP A 28 4.45 -12.49 -8.75
C TRP A 28 5.36 -11.76 -7.77
N GLU A 29 5.71 -10.55 -8.10
CA GLU A 29 6.23 -9.61 -7.13
C GLU A 29 5.08 -8.90 -6.40
N GLY A 30 5.27 -8.54 -5.12
CA GLY A 30 4.28 -7.79 -4.36
C GLY A 30 4.82 -7.24 -3.07
N GLY A 31 4.24 -6.15 -2.64
CA GLY A 31 4.52 -5.45 -1.40
C GLY A 31 3.73 -4.16 -1.39
N GLY A 32 3.05 -3.82 -0.29
CA GLY A 32 2.12 -2.70 -0.26
C GLY A 32 2.72 -1.41 -0.84
N GLU A 33 3.88 -1.05 -0.36
CA GLU A 33 4.59 0.17 -0.76
C GLU A 33 5.09 0.11 -2.22
N TYR A 34 5.62 -1.06 -2.63
CA TYR A 34 6.07 -1.27 -4.00
C TYR A 34 4.90 -1.23 -5.00
N ASN A 35 3.77 -1.85 -4.67
CA ASN A 35 2.59 -1.87 -5.53
C ASN A 35 2.14 -0.44 -5.89
N VAL A 36 2.29 0.51 -4.97
CA VAL A 36 1.97 1.93 -5.19
C VAL A 36 2.87 2.53 -6.28
N VAL A 37 4.20 2.44 -6.14
CA VAL A 37 5.13 3.03 -7.12
C VAL A 37 5.10 2.30 -8.46
N ARG A 38 4.81 1.01 -8.46
CA ARG A 38 4.59 0.26 -9.69
C ARG A 38 3.33 0.75 -10.42
N GLY A 39 2.24 1.02 -9.70
CA GLY A 39 1.05 1.61 -10.28
C GLY A 39 1.31 3.01 -10.83
N LEU A 40 2.01 3.87 -10.09
CA LEU A 40 2.44 5.19 -10.56
C LEU A 40 3.27 5.10 -11.84
N ARG A 41 4.14 4.10 -11.96
CA ARG A 41 4.95 3.88 -13.16
C ARG A 41 4.14 3.33 -14.33
N ARG A 42 3.50 2.16 -14.14
CA ARG A 42 2.88 1.40 -15.23
C ARG A 42 1.56 1.99 -15.72
N CYS A 43 0.72 2.45 -14.80
CA CYS A 43 -0.57 3.02 -15.14
C CYS A 43 -0.42 4.50 -15.56
N PHE A 44 0.34 5.27 -14.78
CA PHE A 44 0.35 6.73 -14.90
C PHE A 44 1.62 7.33 -15.53
N GLY A 45 2.64 6.52 -15.79
CA GLY A 45 3.83 6.95 -16.52
C GLY A 45 4.83 7.81 -15.75
N LEU A 46 4.73 7.88 -14.41
CA LEU A 46 5.68 8.62 -13.58
C LEU A 46 7.02 7.88 -13.48
N ASN A 47 8.11 8.61 -13.26
CA ASN A 47 9.40 8.02 -12.92
C ASN A 47 9.41 7.62 -11.47
N THR A 48 9.58 6.33 -11.20
CA THR A 48 9.50 5.79 -9.84
C THR A 48 10.66 4.86 -9.52
N GLY A 49 11.00 4.76 -8.23
CA GLY A 49 11.99 3.84 -7.70
C GLY A 49 11.50 3.15 -6.42
N VAL A 50 12.17 2.08 -6.03
CA VAL A 50 11.90 1.36 -4.79
C VAL A 50 13.14 1.31 -3.89
N ILE A 51 12.96 1.73 -2.64
CA ILE A 51 13.96 1.59 -1.57
C ILE A 51 13.60 0.31 -0.82
N THR A 52 14.44 -0.71 -0.96
CA THR A 52 14.23 -2.01 -0.31
C THR A 52 15.57 -2.72 -0.14
N ALA A 53 15.56 -3.92 0.46
CA ALA A 53 16.75 -4.76 0.53
C ALA A 53 16.43 -6.20 0.17
N PHE A 54 17.33 -6.82 -0.60
CA PHE A 54 17.27 -8.23 -1.00
C PHE A 54 18.49 -9.01 -0.52
N ALA A 55 18.28 -10.27 -0.17
CA ALA A 55 19.37 -11.24 -0.02
C ALA A 55 19.96 -11.54 -1.40
N GLU A 56 21.28 -11.48 -1.50
CA GLU A 56 22.05 -11.67 -2.74
C GLU A 56 22.03 -13.15 -3.17
N ASN A 57 20.94 -13.55 -3.84
CA ASN A 57 20.73 -14.88 -4.37
C ASN A 57 19.74 -14.87 -5.55
N GLU A 58 19.54 -16.03 -6.20
CA GLU A 58 18.68 -16.17 -7.38
C GLU A 58 17.23 -15.71 -7.16
N VAL A 59 16.69 -15.83 -5.92
CA VAL A 59 15.33 -15.35 -5.61
C VAL A 59 15.29 -13.82 -5.58
N GLY A 60 16.33 -13.17 -5.04
CA GLY A 60 16.47 -11.72 -5.09
C GLY A 60 16.57 -11.19 -6.51
N LEU A 61 17.37 -11.85 -7.38
CA LEU A 61 17.50 -11.51 -8.79
C LEU A 61 16.18 -11.71 -9.55
N LEU A 62 15.42 -12.78 -9.26
CA LEU A 62 14.09 -12.98 -9.84
C LEU A 62 13.14 -11.84 -9.48
N MET A 63 13.16 -11.39 -8.22
CA MET A 63 12.30 -10.28 -7.77
C MET A 63 12.72 -8.95 -8.41
N GLU A 64 14.02 -8.70 -8.55
CA GLU A 64 14.52 -7.53 -9.28
C GLU A 64 14.07 -7.55 -10.75
N ASP A 65 14.15 -8.70 -11.43
CA ASP A 65 13.69 -8.85 -12.82
C ASP A 65 12.19 -8.49 -12.94
N PHE A 66 11.35 -8.95 -12.02
CA PHE A 66 9.93 -8.56 -11.99
C PHE A 66 9.74 -7.05 -11.77
N ILE A 67 10.53 -6.43 -10.88
CA ILE A 67 10.50 -4.98 -10.66
C ILE A 67 10.88 -4.23 -11.93
N LEU A 68 11.93 -4.67 -12.63
CA LEU A 68 12.38 -4.10 -13.90
C LEU A 68 11.33 -4.24 -15.00
N GLN A 69 10.61 -5.38 -15.08
CA GLN A 69 9.45 -5.55 -15.96
C GLN A 69 8.34 -4.54 -15.65
N GLY A 70 8.20 -4.15 -14.38
CA GLY A 70 7.34 -3.05 -13.94
C GLY A 70 7.84 -1.66 -14.34
N GLY A 71 9.09 -1.52 -14.76
CA GLY A 71 9.74 -0.27 -15.13
C GLY A 71 10.08 0.63 -13.95
N VAL A 72 10.07 0.10 -12.72
CA VAL A 72 10.48 0.79 -11.51
C VAL A 72 12.00 0.71 -11.37
N ASP A 73 12.63 1.81 -10.99
CA ASP A 73 14.08 1.89 -10.79
C ASP A 73 14.52 1.03 -9.60
N THR A 74 15.51 0.16 -9.82
CA THR A 74 16.08 -0.77 -8.84
C THR A 74 17.41 -0.28 -8.25
N SER A 75 17.93 0.87 -8.68
CA SER A 75 19.23 1.38 -8.24
C SER A 75 19.34 1.67 -6.74
N LEU A 76 18.19 1.78 -6.05
CA LEU A 76 18.10 2.03 -4.61
C LEU A 76 17.91 0.73 -3.79
N ILE A 77 18.06 -0.44 -4.42
CA ILE A 77 17.99 -1.72 -3.73
C ILE A 77 19.32 -1.99 -3.00
N LYS A 78 19.22 -2.23 -1.69
CA LYS A 78 20.36 -2.73 -0.91
C LYS A 78 20.47 -4.23 -1.05
N TRP A 79 21.58 -4.70 -1.60
CA TRP A 79 21.91 -6.12 -1.65
C TRP A 79 22.65 -6.53 -0.38
N MET A 80 22.17 -7.55 0.28
CA MET A 80 22.75 -8.08 1.52
C MET A 80 23.34 -9.47 1.30
N PRO A 81 24.58 -9.73 1.80
CA PRO A 81 25.21 -11.03 1.67
C PRO A 81 24.37 -12.10 2.36
N THR A 82 24.35 -13.30 1.78
CA THR A 82 23.64 -14.46 2.31
C THR A 82 24.58 -15.62 2.62
N ASP A 83 24.19 -16.48 3.55
CA ASP A 83 24.89 -17.73 3.86
C ASP A 83 24.40 -18.93 3.02
N GLY A 84 23.54 -18.67 2.02
CA GLY A 84 22.96 -19.67 1.12
C GLY A 84 21.79 -20.48 1.72
N ILE A 85 21.50 -20.34 3.01
CA ILE A 85 20.45 -21.10 3.72
C ILE A 85 19.51 -20.23 4.57
N GLY A 86 19.68 -18.91 4.51
CA GLY A 86 18.76 -17.95 5.14
C GLY A 86 18.95 -17.69 6.64
N ARG A 87 20.05 -18.09 7.25
CA ARG A 87 20.34 -17.73 8.66
C ARG A 87 20.71 -16.27 8.80
N VAL A 88 21.50 -15.74 7.85
CA VAL A 88 21.93 -14.34 7.86
C VAL A 88 20.74 -13.46 7.44
N CYS A 89 20.23 -13.66 6.24
CA CYS A 89 19.00 -13.06 5.74
C CYS A 89 18.45 -13.87 4.58
N ARG A 90 17.21 -13.57 4.17
CA ARG A 90 16.53 -14.18 3.03
C ARG A 90 15.58 -13.20 2.38
N ASN A 91 14.99 -13.55 1.27
CA ASN A 91 13.93 -12.80 0.63
C ASN A 91 12.56 -13.26 1.16
N GLY A 92 11.62 -12.32 1.31
CA GLY A 92 10.29 -12.60 1.82
C GLY A 92 9.44 -13.40 0.82
N ILE A 93 8.63 -14.32 1.34
CA ILE A 93 7.71 -15.13 0.54
C ILE A 93 6.30 -15.00 1.11
N ASN A 94 5.32 -14.89 0.23
CA ASN A 94 3.92 -14.87 0.59
C ASN A 94 3.11 -15.81 -0.32
N PHE A 95 2.47 -16.80 0.27
CA PHE A 95 1.50 -17.63 -0.44
C PHE A 95 0.13 -16.98 -0.34
N THR A 96 -0.53 -16.75 -1.46
CA THR A 96 -1.84 -16.10 -1.49
C THR A 96 -2.84 -16.92 -2.28
N GLU A 97 -3.82 -17.46 -1.58
CA GLU A 97 -4.97 -18.17 -2.15
C GLU A 97 -6.13 -17.19 -2.28
N ARG A 98 -6.62 -17.00 -3.51
CA ARG A 98 -7.73 -16.10 -3.78
C ARG A 98 -9.04 -16.63 -3.18
N GLY A 99 -9.87 -15.74 -2.68
CA GLY A 99 -11.23 -16.06 -2.27
C GLY A 99 -12.14 -16.34 -3.47
N PHE A 100 -13.22 -17.08 -3.24
CA PHE A 100 -14.25 -17.30 -4.26
C PHE A 100 -15.62 -17.51 -3.62
N GLY A 101 -16.61 -16.73 -3.98
CA GLY A 101 -17.98 -16.83 -3.45
C GLY A 101 -18.01 -16.72 -1.93
N ILE A 102 -18.42 -17.79 -1.26
CA ILE A 102 -18.48 -17.88 0.21
C ILE A 102 -17.13 -18.21 0.86
N ARG A 103 -16.12 -18.56 0.07
CA ARG A 103 -14.81 -18.94 0.55
C ARG A 103 -13.89 -17.73 0.60
N GLY A 104 -13.46 -17.32 1.80
CA GLY A 104 -12.49 -16.25 1.98
C GLY A 104 -11.12 -16.56 1.38
N ALA A 105 -10.35 -15.53 1.07
CA ALA A 105 -8.95 -15.64 0.69
C ALA A 105 -8.10 -16.13 1.87
N VAL A 106 -6.99 -16.80 1.57
CA VAL A 106 -6.03 -17.27 2.58
C VAL A 106 -4.64 -16.77 2.23
N GLY A 107 -4.00 -16.09 3.18
CA GLY A 107 -2.61 -15.68 3.11
C GLY A 107 -1.75 -16.52 4.05
N CYS A 108 -0.56 -16.90 3.59
CA CYS A 108 0.46 -17.56 4.41
C CYS A 108 1.80 -16.88 4.11
N SER A 109 2.21 -15.99 5.02
CA SER A 109 3.43 -15.19 4.84
C SER A 109 4.60 -15.81 5.58
N ASP A 110 5.76 -15.78 4.95
CA ASP A 110 7.05 -16.14 5.50
C ASP A 110 8.01 -14.98 5.37
N ARG A 111 7.91 -14.01 6.31
CA ARG A 111 8.50 -12.68 6.26
C ARG A 111 9.53 -12.39 7.34
N ALA A 112 9.75 -13.29 8.28
CA ALA A 112 10.76 -13.09 9.30
C ALA A 112 12.18 -13.26 8.71
N ASN A 113 13.15 -12.54 9.30
CA ASN A 113 14.56 -12.64 8.92
C ASN A 113 14.86 -12.26 7.44
N THR A 114 14.04 -11.43 6.84
CA THR A 114 14.27 -10.94 5.46
C THR A 114 15.35 -9.87 5.46
N ALA A 115 16.02 -9.67 4.32
CA ALA A 115 17.03 -8.63 4.18
C ALA A 115 16.52 -7.26 4.61
N ILE A 116 15.34 -6.88 4.11
CA ILE A 116 14.73 -5.59 4.45
C ILE A 116 14.29 -5.49 5.92
N SER A 117 13.93 -6.60 6.57
CA SER A 117 13.61 -6.61 8.01
C SER A 117 14.82 -6.36 8.91
N LYS A 118 16.02 -6.57 8.37
CA LYS A 118 17.30 -6.36 9.06
C LYS A 118 17.99 -5.07 8.65
N ALA A 119 17.54 -4.44 7.56
CA ALA A 119 18.11 -3.19 7.10
C ALA A 119 17.89 -2.08 8.14
N THR A 120 18.94 -1.31 8.34
CA THR A 120 18.97 -0.18 9.26
C THR A 120 19.01 1.14 8.47
N PRO A 121 18.77 2.30 9.10
CA PRO A 121 18.87 3.59 8.42
C PRO A 121 20.20 3.81 7.68
N GLU A 122 21.29 3.27 8.21
CA GLU A 122 22.64 3.42 7.67
C GLU A 122 22.87 2.61 6.37
N ASP A 123 21.99 1.67 6.06
CA ASP A 123 22.03 0.92 4.80
C ASP A 123 21.55 1.72 3.59
N PHE A 124 20.93 2.88 3.82
CA PHE A 124 20.34 3.74 2.79
C PHE A 124 20.85 5.18 2.89
N ASP A 125 21.28 5.74 1.77
CA ASP A 125 21.67 7.16 1.70
C ASP A 125 20.44 8.03 1.44
N PHE A 126 19.68 8.33 2.49
CA PHE A 126 18.48 9.17 2.38
C PHE A 126 18.78 10.62 2.01
N ASP A 127 19.95 11.17 2.37
CA ASP A 127 20.35 12.53 1.96
C ASP A 127 20.61 12.56 0.44
N TYR A 128 21.22 11.54 -0.15
CA TYR A 128 21.36 11.39 -1.59
C TYR A 128 19.97 11.28 -2.28
N ILE A 129 19.09 10.42 -1.76
CA ILE A 129 17.78 10.15 -2.37
C ILE A 129 16.91 11.41 -2.38
N PHE A 130 16.78 12.08 -1.24
CA PHE A 130 15.87 13.21 -1.12
C PHE A 130 16.53 14.56 -1.46
N GLY A 131 17.83 14.70 -1.20
CA GLY A 131 18.59 15.92 -1.46
C GLY A 131 19.15 16.01 -2.87
N GLU A 132 19.92 15.01 -3.32
CA GLU A 132 20.61 15.07 -4.60
C GLU A 132 19.73 14.60 -5.76
N LEU A 133 19.06 13.43 -5.65
CA LEU A 133 18.10 12.98 -6.67
C LEU A 133 16.83 13.83 -6.69
N GLY A 134 16.53 14.57 -5.61
CA GLY A 134 15.43 15.49 -5.55
C GLY A 134 14.06 14.81 -5.66
N VAL A 135 13.89 13.66 -5.01
CA VAL A 135 12.62 12.91 -5.02
C VAL A 135 11.49 13.77 -4.45
N ARG A 136 10.42 13.92 -5.21
CA ARG A 136 9.28 14.78 -4.85
C ARG A 136 8.28 14.13 -3.89
N TRP A 137 8.19 12.78 -3.90
CA TRP A 137 7.20 12.02 -3.14
C TRP A 137 7.80 10.73 -2.58
N LEU A 138 7.66 10.54 -1.26
CA LEU A 138 7.95 9.27 -0.57
C LEU A 138 6.64 8.60 -0.18
N HIS A 139 6.44 7.34 -0.54
CA HIS A 139 5.37 6.49 -0.01
C HIS A 139 5.95 5.37 0.85
N THR A 140 5.39 5.17 2.05
CA THR A 140 5.72 4.04 2.92
C THR A 140 4.49 3.65 3.75
N GLY A 141 4.59 2.64 4.61
CA GLY A 141 3.41 2.18 5.31
C GLY A 141 3.68 1.40 6.60
N GLY A 142 2.59 1.22 7.35
CA GLY A 142 2.58 0.52 8.63
C GLY A 142 2.88 -0.96 8.51
N ILE A 143 2.68 -1.55 7.34
CA ILE A 143 3.02 -2.97 7.13
C ILE A 143 4.53 -3.18 7.09
N TYR A 144 5.29 -2.24 6.49
CA TYR A 144 6.75 -2.27 6.57
C TYR A 144 7.24 -1.88 7.97
N ALA A 145 6.69 -0.82 8.57
CA ALA A 145 7.03 -0.42 9.94
C ALA A 145 6.84 -1.55 10.97
N ALA A 146 5.85 -2.44 10.76
CA ALA A 146 5.56 -3.58 11.62
C ALA A 146 6.48 -4.80 11.42
N LEU A 147 7.38 -4.76 10.44
CA LEU A 147 8.18 -5.94 10.06
C LEU A 147 9.26 -6.28 11.12
N SER A 148 9.87 -5.26 11.73
CA SER A 148 10.88 -5.38 12.78
C SER A 148 11.07 -4.06 13.55
N GLU A 149 11.85 -4.08 14.64
CA GLU A 149 12.28 -2.86 15.31
C GLU A 149 13.12 -1.96 14.38
N GLN A 150 14.03 -2.55 13.60
CA GLN A 150 14.85 -1.84 12.62
C GLN A 150 13.99 -1.15 11.56
N SER A 151 12.93 -1.81 11.11
CA SER A 151 12.00 -1.22 10.14
C SER A 151 11.29 0.01 10.69
N CYS A 152 10.91 0.02 11.98
CA CYS A 152 10.37 1.21 12.64
C CYS A 152 11.35 2.38 12.58
N GLU A 153 12.62 2.13 12.89
CA GLU A 153 13.69 3.15 12.89
C GLU A 153 13.98 3.65 11.49
N THR A 154 14.05 2.74 10.53
CA THR A 154 14.33 3.03 9.11
C THR A 154 13.23 3.90 8.49
N VAL A 155 11.95 3.55 8.72
CA VAL A 155 10.82 4.37 8.27
C VAL A 155 10.91 5.79 8.84
N LEU A 156 11.15 5.90 10.14
CA LEU A 156 11.20 7.20 10.81
C LEU A 156 12.36 8.06 10.32
N ALA A 157 13.54 7.47 10.09
CA ALA A 157 14.70 8.15 9.54
C ALA A 157 14.45 8.63 8.11
N ALA A 158 13.88 7.78 7.25
CA ALA A 158 13.53 8.13 5.88
C ALA A 158 12.54 9.31 5.81
N ILE A 159 11.46 9.23 6.60
CA ILE A 159 10.43 10.28 6.63
C ILE A 159 11.00 11.61 7.12
N LYS A 160 11.78 11.61 8.19
CA LYS A 160 12.42 12.83 8.72
C LYS A 160 13.37 13.44 7.70
N THR A 161 14.17 12.64 7.02
CA THR A 161 15.08 13.14 5.97
C THR A 161 14.29 13.64 4.77
N ALA A 162 13.25 12.95 4.33
CA ALA A 162 12.34 13.42 3.27
C ALA A 162 11.76 14.81 3.61
N LYS A 163 11.29 15.00 4.83
CA LYS A 163 10.76 16.31 5.28
C LYS A 163 11.83 17.40 5.34
N LYS A 164 13.07 17.08 5.70
CA LYS A 164 14.21 18.01 5.66
C LYS A 164 14.40 18.62 4.27
N TYR A 165 14.19 17.83 3.21
CA TYR A 165 14.34 18.27 1.81
C TYR A 165 13.03 18.70 1.14
N GLY A 166 11.92 18.78 1.88
CA GLY A 166 10.62 19.23 1.35
C GLY A 166 9.87 18.19 0.54
N THR A 167 10.31 16.93 0.55
CA THR A 167 9.59 15.80 -0.07
C THR A 167 8.24 15.61 0.59
N ILE A 168 7.20 15.38 -0.20
CA ILE A 168 5.87 15.03 0.29
C ILE A 168 5.88 13.58 0.75
N VAL A 169 5.30 13.32 1.92
CA VAL A 169 5.24 11.98 2.50
C VAL A 169 3.82 11.48 2.56
N SER A 170 3.54 10.34 1.92
CA SER A 170 2.31 9.57 2.14
C SER A 170 2.59 8.31 2.94
N TYR A 171 1.64 7.96 3.79
CA TYR A 171 1.74 6.80 4.68
C TYR A 171 0.41 6.05 4.71
N ASP A 172 0.45 4.74 4.40
CA ASP A 172 -0.69 3.84 4.59
C ASP A 172 -0.55 3.14 5.95
N LEU A 173 -1.51 3.36 6.83
CA LEU A 173 -1.53 2.76 8.17
C LEU A 173 -1.50 1.23 8.14
N ASN A 174 -2.24 0.63 7.23
CA ASN A 174 -2.22 -0.78 6.84
C ASN A 174 -1.95 -1.74 8.03
N TYR A 175 -2.75 -1.64 9.10
CA TYR A 175 -2.56 -2.37 10.34
C TYR A 175 -2.68 -3.88 10.16
N ARG A 176 -1.71 -4.61 10.68
CA ARG A 176 -1.72 -6.08 10.70
C ARG A 176 -1.40 -6.59 12.10
N PRO A 177 -2.42 -7.03 12.88
CA PRO A 177 -2.22 -7.50 14.26
C PRO A 177 -1.15 -8.57 14.38
N SER A 178 -1.10 -9.52 13.42
CA SER A 178 -0.13 -10.61 13.41
C SER A 178 1.33 -10.15 13.30
N MET A 179 1.60 -9.02 12.67
CA MET A 179 2.95 -8.47 12.55
C MET A 179 3.34 -7.70 13.82
N TRP A 180 2.46 -6.83 14.28
CA TRP A 180 2.73 -6.03 15.49
C TRP A 180 2.82 -6.89 16.75
N SER A 181 2.07 -7.99 16.84
CA SER A 181 2.10 -8.88 18.03
C SER A 181 3.50 -9.37 18.36
N ALA A 182 4.37 -9.59 17.37
CA ALA A 182 5.73 -10.07 17.56
C ALA A 182 6.69 -9.01 18.14
N ILE A 183 6.37 -7.71 18.00
CA ILE A 183 7.26 -6.60 18.39
C ILE A 183 6.63 -5.65 19.42
N GLY A 184 5.60 -6.07 20.14
CA GLY A 184 4.99 -5.30 21.22
C GLY A 184 3.50 -4.97 21.06
N GLY A 185 2.85 -5.54 20.07
CA GLY A 185 1.39 -5.47 19.89
C GLY A 185 0.84 -4.08 19.54
N GLN A 186 -0.43 -3.88 19.80
CA GLN A 186 -1.13 -2.63 19.46
C GLN A 186 -0.54 -1.41 20.18
N ALA A 187 -0.09 -1.55 21.42
CA ALA A 187 0.54 -0.44 22.15
C ALA A 187 1.80 0.07 21.43
N LYS A 188 2.62 -0.84 20.89
CA LYS A 188 3.79 -0.49 20.10
C LYS A 188 3.37 0.13 18.77
N ALA A 189 2.37 -0.45 18.10
CA ALA A 189 1.81 0.11 16.86
C ALA A 189 1.38 1.56 17.05
N GLN A 190 0.61 1.84 18.08
CA GLN A 190 0.16 3.20 18.40
C GLN A 190 1.33 4.14 18.69
N LYS A 191 2.32 3.71 19.49
CA LYS A 191 3.50 4.52 19.80
C LYS A 191 4.26 4.93 18.53
N VAL A 192 4.53 3.96 17.66
CA VAL A 192 5.29 4.18 16.41
C VAL A 192 4.49 5.02 15.42
N ASN A 193 3.25 4.65 15.14
CA ASN A 193 2.44 5.36 14.14
C ASN A 193 2.08 6.79 14.57
N LYS A 194 1.85 7.04 15.87
CA LYS A 194 1.66 8.40 16.40
C LYS A 194 2.90 9.28 16.22
N GLU A 195 4.10 8.72 16.33
CA GLU A 195 5.33 9.46 16.04
C GLU A 195 5.49 9.74 14.54
N ILE A 196 5.27 8.73 13.69
CA ILE A 196 5.33 8.85 12.22
C ILE A 196 4.32 9.90 11.73
N ALA A 197 3.09 9.87 12.23
CA ALA A 197 2.01 10.76 11.80
C ALA A 197 2.37 12.26 11.90
N LYS A 198 3.27 12.65 12.79
CA LYS A 198 3.74 14.04 12.92
C LYS A 198 4.48 14.56 11.68
N TYR A 199 4.93 13.69 10.80
CA TYR A 199 5.73 14.02 9.62
C TYR A 199 5.03 13.70 8.29
N VAL A 200 3.84 13.11 8.35
CA VAL A 200 3.09 12.67 7.16
C VAL A 200 2.28 13.83 6.60
N ASP A 201 2.27 13.99 5.28
CA ASP A 201 1.43 14.95 4.56
C ASP A 201 0.10 14.32 4.11
N VAL A 202 0.13 13.05 3.66
CA VAL A 202 -1.02 12.33 3.15
C VAL A 202 -1.18 11.01 3.92
N MET A 203 -2.19 10.95 4.77
CA MET A 203 -2.48 9.76 5.58
C MET A 203 -3.54 8.91 4.87
N ILE A 204 -3.27 7.61 4.74
CA ILE A 204 -4.16 6.63 4.12
C ILE A 204 -4.44 5.52 5.14
N GLY A 205 -5.66 5.00 5.16
CA GLY A 205 -6.06 3.89 6.00
C GLY A 205 -7.57 3.70 6.03
N ASN A 206 -8.01 2.55 6.49
CA ASN A 206 -9.41 2.32 6.79
C ASN A 206 -9.72 2.65 8.27
N GLU A 207 -10.96 2.49 8.71
CA GLU A 207 -11.39 2.79 10.07
C GLU A 207 -10.65 1.97 11.13
N GLU A 208 -10.43 0.70 10.88
CA GLU A 208 -9.69 -0.20 11.79
C GLU A 208 -8.25 0.28 11.96
N ASP A 209 -7.64 0.74 10.87
CA ASP A 209 -6.27 1.25 10.87
C ASP A 209 -6.14 2.52 11.72
N PHE A 210 -7.06 3.48 11.57
CA PHE A 210 -7.06 4.70 12.39
C PHE A 210 -7.26 4.41 13.86
N THR A 211 -8.16 3.50 14.20
CA THR A 211 -8.39 3.06 15.57
C THR A 211 -7.17 2.34 16.14
N ALA A 212 -6.68 1.34 15.43
CA ALA A 212 -5.60 0.49 15.92
C ALA A 212 -4.25 1.22 16.02
N CYS A 213 -3.92 2.07 15.03
CA CYS A 213 -2.64 2.74 14.94
C CYS A 213 -2.59 4.12 15.60
N LEU A 214 -3.69 4.88 15.56
CA LEU A 214 -3.70 6.26 16.05
C LEU A 214 -4.63 6.47 17.25
N GLY A 215 -5.51 5.50 17.54
CA GLY A 215 -6.42 5.54 18.66
C GLY A 215 -7.65 6.43 18.45
N PHE A 216 -8.04 6.68 17.19
CA PHE A 216 -9.28 7.36 16.86
C PHE A 216 -10.42 6.35 16.77
N GLU A 217 -11.50 6.58 17.48
CA GLU A 217 -12.67 5.70 17.48
C GLU A 217 -13.77 6.25 16.57
N ILE A 218 -14.50 5.35 15.90
CA ILE A 218 -15.72 5.70 15.17
C ILE A 218 -16.90 5.48 16.11
N GLU A 219 -17.64 6.53 16.45
CA GLU A 219 -18.86 6.41 17.22
C GLU A 219 -19.97 5.72 16.40
N GLY A 220 -20.65 4.75 17.00
CA GLY A 220 -21.82 4.08 16.42
C GLY A 220 -21.52 2.85 15.56
N ASN A 221 -20.31 2.28 15.66
CA ASN A 221 -20.00 1.01 15.03
C ASN A 221 -20.44 -0.17 15.94
N ASP A 222 -21.64 -0.68 15.71
CA ASP A 222 -21.95 -2.05 16.10
C ASP A 222 -21.14 -3.03 15.21
N ALA A 223 -20.62 -4.10 15.81
CA ALA A 223 -19.74 -5.11 15.18
C ALA A 223 -20.34 -5.87 13.96
N ASN A 224 -21.49 -5.44 13.47
CA ASN A 224 -22.19 -5.96 12.30
C ASN A 224 -22.34 -4.87 11.22
N PHE A 225 -21.24 -4.46 10.62
CA PHE A 225 -21.16 -3.50 9.51
C PHE A 225 -22.13 -3.82 8.35
N LYS A 226 -23.40 -3.46 8.48
CA LYS A 226 -24.37 -3.59 7.37
C LYS A 226 -24.55 -2.32 6.55
N GLU A 227 -24.22 -1.16 7.12
CA GLU A 227 -24.28 0.13 6.41
C GLU A 227 -23.02 0.97 6.73
N LEU A 228 -22.43 1.57 5.70
CA LEU A 228 -21.26 2.45 5.84
C LEU A 228 -21.68 3.74 6.57
N ASN A 229 -21.21 3.92 7.79
CA ASN A 229 -21.44 5.14 8.58
C ASN A 229 -20.53 6.28 8.09
N ILE A 230 -20.86 6.91 6.98
CA ILE A 230 -20.07 7.99 6.38
C ILE A 230 -19.85 9.16 7.35
N ASP A 231 -20.81 9.47 8.20
CA ASP A 231 -20.67 10.57 9.17
C ASP A 231 -19.69 10.22 10.29
N GLY A 232 -19.63 8.95 10.69
CA GLY A 232 -18.61 8.44 11.61
C GLY A 232 -17.19 8.56 11.01
N TYR A 233 -17.02 8.24 9.74
CA TYR A 233 -15.74 8.45 9.03
C TYR A 233 -15.35 9.92 8.97
N LYS A 234 -16.30 10.81 8.64
CA LYS A 234 -16.06 12.25 8.61
C LYS A 234 -15.60 12.78 9.96
N LYS A 235 -16.26 12.34 11.04
CA LYS A 235 -15.89 12.72 12.41
C LYS A 235 -14.47 12.25 12.75
N MET A 236 -14.15 10.97 12.51
CA MET A 236 -12.83 10.40 12.74
C MET A 236 -11.74 11.18 11.99
N ILE A 237 -11.93 11.47 10.72
CA ILE A 237 -10.98 12.23 9.91
C ILE A 237 -10.79 13.65 10.49
N ASN A 238 -11.88 14.34 10.83
CA ASN A 238 -11.81 15.68 11.42
C ASN A 238 -11.08 15.67 12.76
N ASP A 239 -11.25 14.65 13.58
CA ASP A 239 -10.55 14.53 14.86
C ASP A 239 -9.05 14.21 14.63
N ALA A 240 -8.71 13.36 13.65
CA ALA A 240 -7.33 13.09 13.28
C ALA A 240 -6.60 14.37 12.81
N VAL A 241 -7.22 15.19 11.97
CA VAL A 241 -6.65 16.43 11.45
C VAL A 241 -6.44 17.49 12.56
N LYS A 242 -7.31 17.55 13.55
CA LYS A 242 -7.10 18.44 14.72
C LYS A 242 -5.85 18.06 15.50
N VAL A 243 -5.58 16.75 15.65
CA VAL A 243 -4.39 16.24 16.37
C VAL A 243 -3.12 16.36 15.51
N TYR A 244 -3.26 16.15 14.20
CA TYR A 244 -2.15 16.19 13.24
C TYR A 244 -2.40 17.27 12.17
N PRO A 245 -2.20 18.55 12.51
CA PRO A 245 -2.45 19.67 11.58
C PRO A 245 -1.49 19.73 10.40
N ASN A 246 -0.46 18.89 10.38
CA ASN A 246 0.45 18.70 9.25
C ASN A 246 -0.19 17.90 8.09
N PHE A 247 -1.30 17.17 8.32
CA PHE A 247 -1.98 16.45 7.26
C PHE A 247 -2.55 17.44 6.22
N LYS A 248 -2.15 17.24 4.96
CA LYS A 248 -2.70 17.94 3.79
C LYS A 248 -3.87 17.19 3.18
N ALA A 249 -3.84 15.86 3.26
CA ALA A 249 -4.94 15.00 2.88
C ALA A 249 -5.03 13.77 3.79
N VAL A 250 -6.26 13.30 4.00
CA VAL A 250 -6.55 12.05 4.71
C VAL A 250 -7.53 11.26 3.85
N ALA A 251 -7.17 10.04 3.47
CA ALA A 251 -7.99 9.24 2.59
C ALA A 251 -8.33 7.86 3.20
N THR A 252 -9.54 7.40 2.96
CA THR A 252 -10.02 6.08 3.39
C THR A 252 -10.82 5.42 2.28
N THR A 253 -10.57 4.12 2.07
CA THR A 253 -11.39 3.31 1.16
C THR A 253 -12.65 2.85 1.86
N LEU A 254 -13.75 2.83 1.12
CA LEU A 254 -15.05 2.35 1.58
C LEU A 254 -15.37 1.04 0.86
N ARG A 255 -15.55 -0.04 1.59
CA ARG A 255 -15.82 -1.35 1.00
C ARG A 255 -16.91 -2.09 1.75
N THR A 256 -17.92 -2.54 1.01
CA THR A 256 -18.94 -3.47 1.51
C THR A 256 -18.73 -4.83 0.85
N VAL A 257 -18.43 -5.85 1.65
CA VAL A 257 -18.18 -7.22 1.17
C VAL A 257 -19.51 -7.97 1.09
N LYS A 258 -19.97 -8.28 -0.13
CA LYS A 258 -21.14 -9.15 -0.35
C LYS A 258 -20.72 -10.62 -0.38
N THR A 259 -19.69 -10.93 -1.11
CA THR A 259 -19.00 -12.23 -1.15
C THR A 259 -17.50 -11.99 -1.31
N ALA A 260 -16.69 -13.04 -1.29
CA ALA A 260 -15.25 -12.91 -1.54
C ALA A 260 -14.92 -12.34 -2.94
N THR A 261 -15.84 -12.52 -3.90
CA THR A 261 -15.71 -12.10 -5.30
C THR A 261 -16.65 -10.96 -5.71
N VAL A 262 -17.51 -10.47 -4.82
CA VAL A 262 -18.42 -9.35 -5.12
C VAL A 262 -18.40 -8.35 -3.99
N ASN A 263 -17.96 -7.13 -4.28
CA ASN A 263 -17.93 -6.03 -3.30
C ASN A 263 -18.49 -4.74 -3.90
N ASP A 264 -18.96 -3.86 -3.03
CA ASP A 264 -19.12 -2.45 -3.39
C ASP A 264 -17.86 -1.69 -2.96
N TRP A 265 -17.48 -0.69 -3.75
CA TRP A 265 -16.21 0.02 -3.60
C TRP A 265 -16.36 1.51 -3.83
N SER A 266 -15.78 2.31 -2.96
CA SER A 266 -15.65 3.77 -3.08
C SER A 266 -14.53 4.27 -2.18
N ALA A 267 -14.41 5.58 -1.98
CA ALA A 267 -13.45 6.19 -1.06
C ALA A 267 -13.90 7.58 -0.61
N LEU A 268 -13.28 8.05 0.48
CA LEU A 268 -13.35 9.44 0.93
C LEU A 268 -11.93 10.03 0.93
N CYS A 269 -11.82 11.31 0.67
CA CYS A 269 -10.61 12.09 0.87
C CYS A 269 -10.95 13.43 1.51
N TRP A 270 -10.34 13.73 2.65
CA TRP A 270 -10.32 15.05 3.24
C TRP A 270 -9.13 15.84 2.72
N ALA A 271 -9.34 17.08 2.34
CA ALA A 271 -8.29 18.04 2.06
C ALA A 271 -8.81 19.48 2.23
N GLY A 272 -8.01 20.35 2.81
CA GLY A 272 -8.34 21.79 2.93
C GLY A 272 -9.62 22.10 3.74
N GLY A 273 -10.07 21.20 4.61
CA GLY A 273 -11.28 21.37 5.41
C GLY A 273 -12.54 20.70 4.82
N GLU A 274 -12.47 20.22 3.58
CA GLU A 274 -13.59 19.60 2.87
C GLU A 274 -13.37 18.08 2.72
N ILE A 275 -14.47 17.34 2.63
CA ILE A 275 -14.46 15.89 2.40
C ILE A 275 -15.12 15.58 1.06
N TYR A 276 -14.35 14.97 0.19
CA TYR A 276 -14.78 14.53 -1.14
C TYR A 276 -15.04 13.02 -1.12
N LYS A 277 -16.16 12.62 -1.74
CA LYS A 277 -16.50 11.20 -1.92
C LYS A 277 -16.26 10.82 -3.38
N ALA A 278 -15.51 9.74 -3.59
CA ALA A 278 -15.34 9.16 -4.91
C ALA A 278 -16.64 8.56 -5.44
N LYS A 279 -16.66 8.35 -6.75
CA LYS A 279 -17.70 7.57 -7.42
C LYS A 279 -17.83 6.19 -6.76
N GLN A 280 -19.08 5.73 -6.63
CA GLN A 280 -19.44 4.41 -6.12
C GLN A 280 -19.40 3.38 -7.25
N TYR A 281 -18.76 2.24 -7.00
CA TYR A 281 -18.73 1.06 -7.87
C TYR A 281 -19.44 -0.08 -7.16
N ASP A 282 -20.71 -0.30 -7.50
CA ASP A 282 -21.54 -1.33 -6.87
C ASP A 282 -21.41 -2.66 -7.60
N GLY A 283 -21.41 -3.76 -6.82
CA GLY A 283 -21.36 -5.11 -7.36
C GLY A 283 -20.10 -5.41 -8.17
N LEU A 284 -18.97 -4.81 -7.80
CA LEU A 284 -17.69 -5.05 -8.46
C LEU A 284 -17.30 -6.52 -8.35
N GLU A 285 -17.14 -7.17 -9.50
CA GLU A 285 -16.66 -8.55 -9.61
C GLU A 285 -15.14 -8.58 -9.46
N ILE A 286 -14.67 -9.26 -8.43
CA ILE A 286 -13.26 -9.27 -8.02
C ILE A 286 -12.62 -10.59 -8.42
N MET A 287 -11.54 -10.50 -9.19
CA MET A 287 -10.69 -11.65 -9.49
C MET A 287 -9.62 -11.84 -8.40
N ASP A 288 -8.97 -10.76 -7.98
CA ASP A 288 -8.02 -10.74 -6.87
C ASP A 288 -8.15 -9.43 -6.09
N ARG A 289 -8.35 -9.52 -4.79
CA ARG A 289 -8.54 -8.32 -3.95
C ARG A 289 -7.22 -7.68 -3.50
N VAL A 290 -6.10 -8.43 -3.61
CA VAL A 290 -4.79 -7.93 -3.19
C VAL A 290 -4.35 -6.81 -4.13
N GLY A 291 -3.74 -5.77 -3.58
CA GLY A 291 -3.30 -4.61 -4.34
C GLY A 291 -4.38 -3.56 -4.68
N GLY A 292 -5.66 -3.82 -4.38
CA GLY A 292 -6.74 -2.84 -4.62
C GLY A 292 -6.55 -1.55 -3.79
N GLY A 293 -6.16 -1.67 -2.51
CA GLY A 293 -5.80 -0.53 -1.65
C GLY A 293 -4.55 0.20 -2.15
N ASP A 294 -3.52 -0.54 -2.54
CA ASP A 294 -2.27 0.03 -3.04
C ASP A 294 -2.50 0.77 -4.37
N SER A 295 -3.34 0.22 -5.25
CA SER A 295 -3.74 0.87 -6.49
C SER A 295 -4.60 2.11 -6.23
N PHE A 296 -5.46 2.09 -5.21
CA PHE A 296 -6.13 3.29 -4.74
C PHE A 296 -5.13 4.36 -4.31
N ALA A 297 -4.15 4.01 -3.46
CA ALA A 297 -3.12 4.94 -3.03
C ALA A 297 -2.31 5.50 -4.21
N SER A 298 -1.96 4.65 -5.19
CA SER A 298 -1.28 5.06 -6.42
C SER A 298 -2.10 6.09 -7.22
N GLY A 299 -3.38 5.85 -7.48
CA GLY A 299 -4.25 6.78 -8.19
C GLY A 299 -4.46 8.08 -7.43
N LEU A 300 -4.65 8.03 -6.11
CA LEU A 300 -4.77 9.19 -5.23
C LEU A 300 -3.50 10.06 -5.31
N ILE A 301 -2.32 9.44 -5.16
CA ILE A 301 -1.02 10.14 -5.23
C ILE A 301 -0.85 10.79 -6.60
N TYR A 302 -1.14 10.07 -7.69
CA TYR A 302 -1.08 10.61 -9.04
C TYR A 302 -1.97 11.86 -9.20
N GLY A 303 -3.23 11.78 -8.77
CA GLY A 303 -4.16 12.90 -8.83
C GLY A 303 -3.69 14.11 -8.04
N LEU A 304 -3.24 13.91 -6.78
CA LEU A 304 -2.68 14.98 -5.95
C LEU A 304 -1.43 15.62 -6.57
N MET A 305 -0.52 14.80 -7.13
CA MET A 305 0.72 15.30 -7.74
C MET A 305 0.50 16.10 -9.03
N THR A 306 -0.52 15.76 -9.81
CA THR A 306 -0.71 16.31 -11.17
C THR A 306 -1.79 17.37 -11.25
N THR A 307 -2.82 17.30 -10.44
CA THR A 307 -3.93 18.27 -10.45
C THR A 307 -3.96 19.17 -9.22
N GLY A 308 -3.45 18.69 -8.08
CA GLY A 308 -3.61 19.38 -6.79
C GLY A 308 -5.06 19.39 -6.27
N ASP A 309 -6.00 18.73 -6.98
CA ASP A 309 -7.42 18.68 -6.66
C ASP A 309 -7.78 17.35 -6.00
N ALA A 310 -8.30 17.42 -4.78
CA ALA A 310 -8.58 16.23 -3.96
C ALA A 310 -9.79 15.42 -4.48
N GLU A 311 -10.79 16.08 -5.07
CA GLU A 311 -11.93 15.39 -5.66
C GLU A 311 -11.51 14.56 -6.87
N THR A 312 -10.72 15.13 -7.75
CA THR A 312 -10.13 14.42 -8.89
C THR A 312 -9.22 13.28 -8.40
N ALA A 313 -8.38 13.54 -7.40
CA ALA A 313 -7.43 12.56 -6.87
C ALA A 313 -8.13 11.33 -6.25
N VAL A 314 -9.18 11.53 -5.45
CA VAL A 314 -9.91 10.41 -4.85
C VAL A 314 -10.64 9.57 -5.89
N ASN A 315 -11.10 10.19 -6.99
CA ASN A 315 -11.71 9.48 -8.10
C ASN A 315 -10.68 8.67 -8.91
N TYR A 316 -9.46 9.20 -9.16
CA TYR A 316 -8.36 8.41 -9.72
C TYR A 316 -8.05 7.20 -8.84
N GLY A 317 -7.97 7.39 -7.52
CA GLY A 317 -7.73 6.31 -6.57
C GLY A 317 -8.81 5.24 -6.63
N ALA A 318 -10.08 5.61 -6.51
CA ALA A 318 -11.19 4.67 -6.51
C ALA A 318 -11.31 3.88 -7.82
N ALA A 319 -11.18 4.55 -8.97
CA ALA A 319 -11.23 3.90 -10.28
C ALA A 319 -10.04 2.94 -10.50
N HIS A 320 -8.83 3.37 -10.13
CA HIS A 320 -7.64 2.53 -10.27
C HIS A 320 -7.70 1.31 -9.36
N GLY A 321 -8.12 1.47 -8.08
CA GLY A 321 -8.32 0.35 -7.16
C GLY A 321 -9.38 -0.64 -7.66
N ALA A 322 -10.49 -0.15 -8.21
CA ALA A 322 -11.53 -0.99 -8.80
C ALA A 322 -10.99 -1.83 -9.96
N LEU A 323 -10.26 -1.22 -10.91
CA LEU A 323 -9.67 -1.93 -12.05
C LEU A 323 -8.61 -2.94 -11.64
N ALA A 324 -7.75 -2.60 -10.68
CA ALA A 324 -6.70 -3.49 -10.21
C ALA A 324 -7.26 -4.82 -9.69
N MET A 325 -8.42 -4.78 -9.02
CA MET A 325 -9.08 -5.98 -8.49
C MET A 325 -9.68 -6.89 -9.57
N THR A 326 -9.73 -6.48 -10.82
CA THR A 326 -10.25 -7.28 -11.95
C THR A 326 -9.20 -8.15 -12.62
N THR A 327 -7.95 -8.11 -12.18
CA THR A 327 -6.84 -8.90 -12.69
C THR A 327 -6.14 -9.66 -11.56
N PRO A 328 -5.45 -10.78 -11.83
CA PRO A 328 -4.71 -11.49 -10.80
C PRO A 328 -3.37 -10.81 -10.48
N GLY A 329 -2.85 -11.04 -9.29
CA GLY A 329 -1.59 -10.50 -8.80
C GLY A 329 -1.78 -9.23 -7.98
N ASP A 330 -0.72 -8.79 -7.30
CA ASP A 330 -0.75 -7.65 -6.40
C ASP A 330 -0.70 -6.31 -7.15
N THR A 331 -0.14 -6.32 -8.35
CA THR A 331 0.14 -5.10 -9.10
C THR A 331 -0.89 -4.87 -10.19
N THR A 332 -1.24 -3.60 -10.40
CA THR A 332 -2.22 -3.22 -11.43
C THR A 332 -1.74 -3.57 -12.84
N MET A 333 -2.69 -3.97 -13.68
CA MET A 333 -2.52 -4.11 -15.13
C MET A 333 -3.29 -3.04 -15.91
N ALA A 334 -3.96 -2.11 -15.22
CA ALA A 334 -4.73 -1.04 -15.83
C ALA A 334 -3.84 0.01 -16.49
N SER A 335 -4.35 0.62 -17.54
CA SER A 335 -3.78 1.81 -18.16
C SER A 335 -4.49 3.08 -17.65
N LYS A 336 -3.80 4.22 -17.74
CA LYS A 336 -4.39 5.53 -17.41
C LYS A 336 -5.68 5.79 -18.17
N LYS A 337 -5.73 5.41 -19.47
CA LYS A 337 -6.91 5.57 -20.32
C LYS A 337 -8.12 4.78 -19.77
N GLU A 338 -7.90 3.56 -19.26
CA GLU A 338 -8.98 2.77 -18.65
C GLU A 338 -9.45 3.40 -17.34
N VAL A 339 -8.54 3.91 -16.51
CA VAL A 339 -8.89 4.62 -15.28
C VAL A 339 -9.74 5.84 -15.58
N GLU A 340 -9.32 6.71 -16.52
CA GLU A 340 -10.03 7.91 -16.90
C GLU A 340 -11.41 7.61 -17.55
N ALA A 341 -11.47 6.56 -18.36
CA ALA A 341 -12.74 6.10 -18.94
C ALA A 341 -13.73 5.63 -17.86
N LEU A 342 -13.25 4.87 -16.86
CA LEU A 342 -14.08 4.43 -15.73
C LEU A 342 -14.54 5.60 -14.85
N MET A 343 -13.68 6.59 -14.61
CA MET A 343 -14.04 7.84 -13.93
C MET A 343 -15.15 8.58 -14.69
N GLY A 344 -15.06 8.65 -16.02
CA GLY A 344 -16.06 9.27 -16.91
C GLY A 344 -17.37 8.49 -17.07
N GLY A 345 -17.48 7.30 -16.45
CA GLY A 345 -18.70 6.48 -16.51
C GLY A 345 -18.79 5.53 -17.70
N ALA A 346 -17.67 5.29 -18.39
CA ALA A 346 -17.63 4.29 -19.46
C ALA A 346 -17.95 2.88 -18.89
N GLY A 347 -18.86 2.17 -19.56
CA GLY A 347 -19.19 0.78 -19.22
C GLY A 347 -18.20 -0.22 -19.82
N ALA A 348 -18.37 -1.50 -19.47
CA ALA A 348 -17.52 -2.64 -19.87
C ALA A 348 -17.66 -3.02 -21.37
N ARG A 349 -17.75 -2.04 -22.27
CA ARG A 349 -17.78 -2.30 -23.71
C ARG A 349 -16.38 -2.55 -24.26
N VAL A 350 -16.28 -3.44 -25.24
CA VAL A 350 -15.00 -3.71 -25.94
C VAL A 350 -14.40 -2.40 -26.46
N GLN A 351 -13.19 -2.09 -26.00
CA GLN A 351 -12.39 -0.98 -26.54
C GLN A 351 -11.61 -1.51 -27.77
N ARG A 352 -11.73 -0.85 -28.90
CA ARG A 352 -11.04 -1.17 -30.15
C ARG A 352 -10.02 -0.09 -30.47
#